data_8092e879199de54e988cad0b14c9e012
#
_entry.id   8092e879199de54e988cad0b14c9e012
#
_cell.length_a   1.000
_cell.length_b   1.000
_cell.length_c   1.000
_cell.angle_alpha   90.00
_cell.angle_beta   90.00
_cell.angle_gamma   90.00
#
_symmetry.space_group_name_H-M   'P 1'
#
loop_
_entity.id
_entity.type
_entity.pdbx_description
1 polymer ?
#
loop_
_entity_poly.entity_id
_entity_poly.type
_entity_poly.pdbx_seq_one_letter_code
_entity_poly.pdbx_strand_id
1 'polypeptide(L)'
;MLPGLIIRSSSIHAAGCYTMRAIKKGTRVCEYDGPRLTKEAADELYADRVVTYLFGFGDKEMVIDGFGTGMFVNHSCAPNCETLEEDGHIYVNAIRDIAAGEELLYEYNLYDSEDDTQDCYCGAKKCRGTMFSDAELKRRKKLAKAAVK
;
A
#
# COMPACT_ATOMS: atom_id res chain seq x y z
N MET A 1 8.94 -12.72 -8.88
CA MET A 1 7.69 -13.06 -8.20
C MET A 1 7.77 -14.46 -7.64
N LEU A 2 7.41 -14.62 -6.38
CA LEU A 2 7.38 -15.93 -5.74
C LEU A 2 6.26 -16.79 -6.37
N PRO A 3 6.50 -18.07 -6.72
CA PRO A 3 5.45 -18.94 -7.23
C PRO A 3 4.39 -19.25 -6.17
N GLY A 4 3.16 -19.43 -6.61
CA GLY A 4 2.03 -19.76 -5.73
C GLY A 4 1.28 -18.56 -5.16
N LEU A 5 1.45 -17.37 -5.74
CA LEU A 5 0.59 -16.23 -5.46
C LEU A 5 -0.63 -16.27 -6.37
N ILE A 6 -1.80 -15.93 -5.83
CA ILE A 6 -3.05 -15.82 -6.59
C ILE A 6 -3.80 -14.55 -6.21
N ILE A 7 -4.56 -14.04 -7.18
CA ILE A 7 -5.44 -12.89 -6.97
C ILE A 7 -6.87 -13.41 -6.88
N ARG A 8 -7.58 -13.00 -5.85
CA ARG A 8 -8.99 -13.34 -5.66
C ARG A 8 -9.70 -12.28 -4.81
N SER A 9 -11.01 -12.42 -4.64
CA SER A 9 -11.82 -11.49 -3.82
C SER A 9 -11.26 -11.35 -2.42
N SER A 10 -11.24 -10.12 -1.92
CA SER A 10 -10.81 -9.78 -0.56
C SER A 10 -11.93 -9.10 0.20
N SER A 11 -12.02 -9.36 1.50
CA SER A 11 -12.94 -8.64 2.39
C SER A 11 -12.47 -7.22 2.72
N ILE A 12 -11.20 -6.91 2.45
CA ILE A 12 -10.61 -5.59 2.71
C ILE A 12 -10.94 -4.64 1.56
N HIS A 13 -10.69 -5.09 0.34
CA HIS A 13 -10.95 -4.32 -0.88
C HIS A 13 -11.11 -5.31 -2.03
N ALA A 14 -11.94 -4.98 -3.02
CA ALA A 14 -12.36 -5.79 -4.17
C ALA A 14 -11.54 -7.06 -4.48
N ALA A 15 -10.23 -6.93 -4.68
CA ALA A 15 -9.30 -8.03 -4.94
C ALA A 15 -8.09 -7.94 -4.00
N GLY A 16 -7.53 -9.09 -3.67
CA GLY A 16 -6.33 -9.20 -2.84
C GLY A 16 -5.39 -10.28 -3.34
N CYS A 17 -4.15 -10.23 -2.91
CA CYS A 17 -3.12 -11.20 -3.23
C CYS A 17 -2.98 -12.20 -2.07
N TYR A 18 -3.10 -13.49 -2.39
CA TYR A 18 -3.03 -14.59 -1.43
C TYR A 18 -1.88 -15.52 -1.76
N THR A 19 -1.29 -16.13 -0.75
CA THR A 19 -0.31 -17.18 -0.97
C THR A 19 -0.94 -18.57 -0.85
N MET A 20 -0.62 -19.46 -1.79
CA MET A 20 -1.02 -20.87 -1.76
C MET A 20 0.02 -21.74 -1.05
N ARG A 21 1.14 -21.18 -0.65
CA ARG A 21 2.25 -21.88 0.03
C ARG A 21 2.68 -21.09 1.25
N ALA A 22 3.23 -21.78 2.25
CA ALA A 22 3.85 -21.12 3.38
C ALA A 22 5.06 -20.28 2.92
N ILE A 23 5.17 -19.08 3.47
CA ILE A 23 6.27 -18.15 3.19
C ILE A 23 7.02 -17.90 4.50
N LYS A 24 8.34 -18.00 4.49
CA LYS A 24 9.17 -17.71 5.65
C LYS A 24 9.42 -16.22 5.80
N LYS A 25 9.53 -15.75 7.04
CA LYS A 25 9.96 -14.40 7.38
C LYS A 25 11.24 -14.03 6.59
N GLY A 26 11.28 -12.81 6.05
CA GLY A 26 12.42 -12.29 5.30
C GLY A 26 12.41 -12.66 3.81
N THR A 27 11.45 -13.45 3.35
CA THR A 27 11.32 -13.81 1.93
C THR A 27 10.83 -12.61 1.11
N ARG A 28 11.51 -12.32 0.01
CA ARG A 28 11.01 -11.40 -1.02
C ARG A 28 9.87 -12.06 -1.77
N VAL A 29 8.68 -11.48 -1.69
CA VAL A 29 7.45 -12.07 -2.22
C VAL A 29 7.17 -11.63 -3.65
N CYS A 30 7.16 -10.33 -3.88
CA CYS A 30 6.95 -9.74 -5.19
C CYS A 30 7.53 -8.33 -5.23
N GLU A 31 7.45 -7.71 -6.40
CA GLU A 31 7.78 -6.31 -6.62
C GLU A 31 6.50 -5.52 -6.86
N TYR A 32 6.44 -4.31 -6.31
CA TYR A 32 5.45 -3.33 -6.71
C TYR A 32 5.99 -2.60 -7.94
N ASP A 33 5.62 -3.07 -9.11
CA ASP A 33 6.17 -2.58 -10.38
C ASP A 33 5.09 -1.98 -11.27
N GLY A 34 5.54 -1.23 -12.26
CA GLY A 34 4.72 -0.56 -13.25
C GLY A 34 5.44 0.64 -13.86
N PRO A 35 4.76 1.35 -14.76
CA PRO A 35 5.28 2.60 -15.31
C PRO A 35 5.59 3.61 -14.20
N ARG A 36 6.70 4.32 -14.35
CA ARG A 36 7.11 5.40 -13.44
C ARG A 36 6.68 6.73 -14.01
N LEU A 37 5.92 7.49 -13.24
CA LEU A 37 5.35 8.77 -13.63
C LEU A 37 5.79 9.86 -12.66
N THR A 38 5.80 11.11 -13.13
CA THR A 38 5.81 12.23 -12.19
C THR A 38 4.48 12.31 -11.48
N LYS A 39 4.46 12.96 -10.32
CA LYS A 39 3.23 13.15 -9.55
C LYS A 39 2.17 13.90 -10.37
N GLU A 40 2.57 14.96 -11.07
CA GLU A 40 1.68 15.73 -11.93
C GLU A 40 1.08 14.89 -13.06
N ALA A 41 1.88 14.05 -13.72
CA ALA A 41 1.39 13.16 -14.77
C ALA A 41 0.41 12.11 -14.23
N ALA A 42 0.65 11.61 -13.04
CA ALA A 42 -0.25 10.66 -12.38
C ALA A 42 -1.57 11.33 -11.98
N ASP A 43 -1.53 12.55 -11.42
CA ASP A 43 -2.71 13.31 -11.05
C ASP A 43 -3.59 13.59 -12.28
N GLU A 44 -3.00 13.96 -13.40
CA GLU A 44 -3.70 14.17 -14.66
C GLU A 44 -4.33 12.87 -15.20
N LEU A 45 -3.56 11.77 -15.20
CA LEU A 45 -4.01 10.47 -15.71
C LEU A 45 -5.18 9.91 -14.90
N TYR A 46 -5.21 10.16 -13.60
CA TYR A 46 -6.18 9.59 -12.66
C TYR A 46 -7.24 10.58 -12.16
N ALA A 47 -7.29 11.80 -12.73
CA ALA A 47 -8.21 12.85 -12.28
C ALA A 47 -9.68 12.41 -12.15
N ASP A 48 -10.15 11.55 -13.05
CA ASP A 48 -11.53 11.07 -13.10
C ASP A 48 -11.71 9.64 -12.55
N ARG A 49 -10.71 9.09 -11.89
CA ARG A 49 -10.76 7.70 -11.38
C ARG A 49 -10.93 7.65 -9.87
N VAL A 50 -11.88 6.84 -9.43
CA VAL A 50 -12.17 6.62 -7.99
C VAL A 50 -11.11 5.76 -7.32
N VAL A 51 -10.50 4.82 -8.05
CA VAL A 51 -9.49 3.89 -7.53
C VAL A 51 -8.19 4.05 -8.29
N THR A 52 -7.10 4.19 -7.56
CA THR A 52 -5.75 4.26 -8.10
C THR A 52 -4.86 3.20 -7.47
N TYR A 53 -3.83 2.78 -8.20
CA TYR A 53 -2.80 1.86 -7.72
C TYR A 53 -1.44 2.53 -7.76
N LEU A 54 -1.35 3.73 -7.20
CA LEU A 54 -0.14 4.55 -7.22
C LEU A 54 0.70 4.30 -5.97
N PHE A 55 1.99 4.08 -6.16
CA PHE A 55 2.97 3.94 -5.09
C PHE A 55 4.03 5.04 -5.21
N GLY A 56 4.12 5.90 -4.19
CA GLY A 56 5.16 6.94 -4.13
C GLY A 56 6.53 6.34 -3.79
N PHE A 57 7.57 6.73 -4.52
CA PHE A 57 8.94 6.26 -4.25
C PHE A 57 9.97 7.38 -4.44
N GLY A 58 11.21 7.11 -3.99
CA GLY A 58 12.23 8.13 -3.94
C GLY A 58 11.84 9.23 -2.95
N ASP A 59 12.16 10.48 -3.29
CA ASP A 59 11.81 11.65 -2.47
C ASP A 59 10.35 12.09 -2.65
N LYS A 60 9.46 11.15 -3.00
CA LYS A 60 8.02 11.38 -3.22
C LYS A 60 7.68 12.27 -4.43
N GLU A 61 8.62 12.46 -5.34
CA GLU A 61 8.40 13.19 -6.59
C GLU A 61 7.94 12.30 -7.73
N MET A 62 8.23 11.00 -7.61
CA MET A 62 7.84 9.99 -8.58
C MET A 62 6.86 9.01 -7.98
N VAL A 63 6.03 8.44 -8.82
CA VAL A 63 5.09 7.38 -8.45
C VAL A 63 5.21 6.22 -9.44
N ILE A 64 4.91 5.02 -8.94
CA ILE A 64 4.73 3.83 -9.78
C ILE A 64 3.24 3.65 -9.99
N ASP A 65 2.81 3.61 -11.24
CA ASP A 65 1.46 3.20 -11.61
C ASP A 65 1.41 1.68 -11.62
N GLY A 66 0.80 1.08 -10.59
CA GLY A 66 0.83 -0.36 -10.35
C GLY A 66 0.33 -1.17 -11.54
N PHE A 67 1.19 -2.06 -12.02
CA PHE A 67 0.87 -3.01 -13.08
C PHE A 67 1.56 -4.34 -12.78
N GLY A 68 0.85 -5.24 -12.15
CA GLY A 68 1.39 -6.54 -11.75
C GLY A 68 0.82 -7.03 -10.43
N THR A 69 1.42 -8.06 -9.87
CA THR A 69 0.92 -8.72 -8.66
C THR A 69 0.94 -7.81 -7.43
N GLY A 70 1.98 -7.00 -7.29
CA GLY A 70 2.15 -6.12 -6.12
C GLY A 70 1.02 -5.12 -5.93
N MET A 71 0.39 -4.66 -7.01
CA MET A 71 -0.73 -3.73 -6.92
C MET A 71 -1.95 -4.30 -6.19
N PHE A 72 -2.07 -5.61 -6.08
CA PHE A 72 -3.17 -6.29 -5.39
C PHE A 72 -2.88 -6.62 -3.93
N VAL A 73 -1.70 -6.27 -3.41
CA VAL A 73 -1.41 -6.42 -1.99
C VAL A 73 -2.09 -5.29 -1.23
N ASN A 74 -3.10 -5.64 -0.43
CA ASN A 74 -3.93 -4.67 0.27
C ASN A 74 -3.26 -4.12 1.54
N HIS A 75 -3.85 -3.04 2.08
CA HIS A 75 -3.43 -2.45 3.34
C HIS A 75 -3.94 -3.23 4.54
N SER A 76 -3.10 -3.32 5.58
CA SER A 76 -3.53 -3.66 6.93
C SER A 76 -2.75 -2.86 7.98
N CYS A 77 -3.42 -2.53 9.08
CA CYS A 77 -2.78 -1.98 10.28
C CYS A 77 -2.04 -3.05 11.10
N ALA A 78 -2.22 -4.33 10.76
CA ALA A 78 -1.46 -5.47 11.30
C ALA A 78 -0.91 -6.31 10.14
N PRO A 79 0.07 -5.78 9.41
CA PRO A 79 0.57 -6.38 8.17
C PRO A 79 1.40 -7.64 8.42
N ASN A 80 1.52 -8.48 7.39
CA ASN A 80 2.45 -9.60 7.34
C ASN A 80 3.62 -9.38 6.37
N CYS A 81 3.58 -8.26 5.66
CA CYS A 81 4.65 -7.82 4.76
C CYS A 81 5.02 -6.37 5.02
N GLU A 82 6.15 -5.98 4.48
CA GLU A 82 6.60 -4.59 4.38
C GLU A 82 7.09 -4.29 2.97
N THR A 83 7.16 -3.02 2.61
CA THR A 83 7.78 -2.59 1.36
C THR A 83 9.17 -2.03 1.63
N LEU A 84 10.13 -2.42 0.79
CA LEU A 84 11.50 -1.91 0.83
C LEU A 84 11.89 -1.36 -0.52
N GLU A 85 12.44 -0.16 -0.52
CA GLU A 85 13.04 0.44 -1.71
C GLU A 85 14.52 0.00 -1.79
N GLU A 86 14.90 -0.54 -2.94
CA GLU A 86 16.26 -1.00 -3.21
C GLU A 86 16.57 -0.76 -4.68
N ASP A 87 17.59 0.04 -4.95
CA ASP A 87 18.04 0.40 -6.31
C ASP A 87 16.92 0.91 -7.25
N GLY A 88 15.99 1.70 -6.71
CA GLY A 88 14.86 2.26 -7.48
C GLY A 88 13.71 1.27 -7.73
N HIS A 89 13.72 0.14 -7.05
CA HIS A 89 12.67 -0.87 -7.07
C HIS A 89 11.97 -0.95 -5.71
N ILE A 90 10.69 -1.27 -5.71
CA ILE A 90 9.90 -1.47 -4.50
C ILE A 90 9.59 -2.95 -4.35
N TYR A 91 10.16 -3.56 -3.34
CA TYR A 91 9.96 -4.98 -3.04
C TYR A 91 9.03 -5.18 -1.86
N VAL A 92 8.17 -6.19 -1.95
CA VAL A 92 7.29 -6.63 -0.87
C VAL A 92 7.94 -7.84 -0.21
N ASN A 93 8.29 -7.73 1.08
CA ASN A 93 8.98 -8.76 1.83
C ASN A 93 8.14 -9.20 3.03
N ALA A 94 8.16 -10.50 3.34
CA ALA A 94 7.48 -11.04 4.51
C ALA A 94 8.18 -10.61 5.80
N ILE A 95 7.44 -10.06 6.77
CA ILE A 95 7.97 -9.66 8.09
C ILE A 95 7.74 -10.70 9.19
N ARG A 96 6.98 -11.73 8.90
CA ARG A 96 6.78 -12.92 9.72
C ARG A 96 6.58 -14.14 8.82
N ASP A 97 6.52 -15.31 9.41
CA ASP A 97 6.06 -16.50 8.70
C ASP A 97 4.59 -16.31 8.30
N ILE A 98 4.26 -16.65 7.08
CA ILE A 98 2.92 -16.51 6.50
C ILE A 98 2.43 -17.92 6.11
N ALA A 99 1.26 -18.31 6.58
CA ALA A 99 0.70 -19.61 6.27
C ALA A 99 0.07 -19.64 4.86
N ALA A 100 0.01 -20.82 4.27
CA ALA A 100 -0.77 -21.03 3.04
C ALA A 100 -2.21 -20.58 3.24
N GLY A 101 -2.76 -19.85 2.27
CA GLY A 101 -4.13 -19.32 2.31
C GLY A 101 -4.25 -17.92 2.90
N GLU A 102 -3.22 -17.37 3.54
CA GLU A 102 -3.27 -15.99 4.05
C GLU A 102 -3.21 -14.96 2.91
N GLU A 103 -3.92 -13.86 3.12
CA GLU A 103 -3.78 -12.66 2.29
C GLU A 103 -2.49 -11.93 2.63
N LEU A 104 -1.78 -11.45 1.62
CA LEU A 104 -0.59 -10.64 1.77
C LEU A 104 -0.99 -9.18 1.97
N LEU A 105 -0.44 -8.55 3.00
CA LEU A 105 -0.84 -7.22 3.44
C LEU A 105 0.39 -6.42 3.87
N TYR A 106 0.44 -5.15 3.51
CA TYR A 106 1.44 -4.21 4.05
C TYR A 106 0.77 -2.91 4.49
N GLU A 107 1.47 -2.10 5.25
CA GLU A 107 0.95 -0.80 5.69
C GLU A 107 1.23 0.26 4.61
N TYR A 108 0.17 0.89 4.09
CA TYR A 108 0.27 1.82 2.97
C TYR A 108 0.97 3.13 3.34
N ASN A 109 0.82 3.60 4.57
CA ASN A 109 1.40 4.87 5.02
C ASN A 109 1.08 6.03 4.06
N LEU A 110 -0.19 6.19 3.70
CA LEU A 110 -0.61 7.20 2.74
C LEU A 110 -0.29 8.62 3.22
N TYR A 111 0.03 9.48 2.29
CA TYR A 111 0.40 10.86 2.54
C TYR A 111 -0.06 11.75 1.38
N ASP A 112 -0.10 13.06 1.63
CA ASP A 112 -0.30 14.07 0.59
C ASP A 112 -1.51 13.81 -0.31
N SER A 113 -2.59 13.31 0.30
CA SER A 113 -3.87 13.13 -0.36
C SER A 113 -4.70 14.40 -0.24
N GLU A 114 -5.43 14.76 -1.30
CA GLU A 114 -6.45 15.81 -1.26
C GLU A 114 -7.70 15.37 -0.51
N ASP A 115 -7.88 14.05 -0.35
CA ASP A 115 -9.01 13.49 0.39
C ASP A 115 -8.95 13.85 1.87
N ASP A 116 -10.09 14.15 2.45
CA ASP A 116 -10.21 14.45 3.88
C ASP A 116 -9.97 13.22 4.75
N THR A 117 -10.28 12.05 4.24
CA THR A 117 -10.14 10.78 4.93
C THR A 117 -9.58 9.69 4.01
N GLN A 118 -8.89 8.74 4.62
CA GLN A 118 -8.50 7.49 3.99
C GLN A 118 -8.89 6.36 4.95
N ASP A 119 -10.16 6.01 4.95
CA ASP A 119 -10.73 5.05 5.88
C ASP A 119 -10.15 3.66 5.68
N CYS A 120 -9.86 2.97 6.79
CA CYS A 120 -9.31 1.63 6.80
C CYS A 120 -10.36 0.61 7.23
N TYR A 121 -10.51 -0.43 6.44
CA TYR A 121 -11.41 -1.56 6.68
C TYR A 121 -10.65 -2.89 6.77
N CYS A 122 -9.40 -2.87 7.25
CA CYS A 122 -8.54 -4.05 7.26
C CYS A 122 -9.01 -5.17 8.20
N GLY A 123 -9.92 -4.88 9.13
CA GLY A 123 -10.46 -5.88 10.07
C GLY A 123 -9.51 -6.31 11.18
N ALA A 124 -8.32 -5.72 11.29
CA ALA A 124 -7.39 -6.02 12.37
C ALA A 124 -7.93 -5.55 13.72
N LYS A 125 -7.61 -6.29 14.79
CA LYS A 125 -8.04 -5.93 16.16
C LYS A 125 -7.57 -4.56 16.60
N LYS A 126 -6.38 -4.13 16.13
CA LYS A 126 -5.80 -2.81 16.39
C LYS A 126 -5.85 -1.91 15.16
N CYS A 127 -6.93 -2.02 14.36
CA CYS A 127 -7.11 -1.14 13.21
C CYS A 127 -7.13 0.31 13.66
N ARG A 128 -6.34 1.15 13.01
CA ARG A 128 -6.25 2.61 13.32
C ARG A 128 -7.41 3.40 12.72
N GLY A 129 -8.26 2.78 11.90
CA GLY A 129 -9.38 3.43 11.20
C GLY A 129 -8.96 4.26 10.00
N THR A 130 -7.67 4.39 9.72
CA THR A 130 -7.12 5.18 8.62
C THR A 130 -5.88 4.52 8.00
N MET A 131 -5.70 4.72 6.71
CA MET A 131 -4.50 4.34 5.97
C MET A 131 -3.44 5.44 5.91
N PHE A 132 -3.71 6.64 6.47
CA PHE A 132 -2.70 7.68 6.57
C PHE A 132 -1.55 7.27 7.47
N SER A 133 -0.33 7.69 7.11
CA SER A 133 0.82 7.57 7.99
C SER A 133 0.67 8.44 9.24
N ASP A 134 1.38 8.10 10.32
CA ASP A 134 1.39 8.91 11.54
C ASP A 134 1.93 10.33 11.27
N ALA A 135 2.92 10.45 10.38
CA ALA A 135 3.45 11.76 9.97
C ALA A 135 2.38 12.61 9.28
N GLU A 136 1.58 12.03 8.39
CA GLU A 136 0.49 12.72 7.72
C GLU A 136 -0.61 13.14 8.69
N LEU A 137 -0.97 12.29 9.63
CA LEU A 137 -1.94 12.63 10.68
C LEU A 137 -1.47 13.81 11.54
N LYS A 138 -0.19 13.83 11.89
CA LYS A 138 0.41 14.96 12.63
C LYS A 138 0.38 16.26 11.81
N ARG A 139 0.72 16.17 10.53
CA ARG A 139 0.68 17.30 9.58
C ARG A 139 -0.74 17.88 9.50
N ARG A 140 -1.75 17.05 9.32
CA ARG A 140 -3.16 17.45 9.24
C ARG A 140 -3.65 18.11 10.52
N LYS A 141 -3.31 17.56 11.68
CA LYS A 141 -3.65 18.16 12.98
C LYS A 141 -3.02 19.56 13.14
N LYS A 142 -1.79 19.74 12.71
CA LYS A 142 -1.10 21.04 12.77
C LYS A 142 -1.77 22.06 11.86
N LEU A 143 -2.16 21.68 10.64
CA LEU A 143 -2.87 22.55 9.71
C LEU A 143 -4.25 22.94 10.21
N ALA A 144 -5.00 22.01 10.79
CA ALA A 144 -6.32 22.28 11.37
C ALA A 144 -6.22 23.27 12.55
N LYS A 145 -5.22 23.16 13.40
CA LYS A 145 -4.95 24.12 14.48
C LYS A 145 -4.59 25.50 13.96
N ALA A 146 -3.82 25.60 12.90
CA ALA A 146 -3.45 26.87 12.28
C ALA A 146 -4.65 27.56 11.59
N ALA A 147 -5.59 26.80 11.03
CA ALA A 147 -6.80 27.33 10.38
C ALA A 147 -7.82 27.91 11.37
N VAL A 148 -7.77 27.52 12.66
CA VAL A 148 -8.68 27.99 13.72
C VAL A 148 -8.18 29.30 14.38
N LYS A 149 -6.96 29.69 14.11
CA LYS A 149 -6.42 30.97 14.53
C LYS A 149 -6.70 32.04 13.47
#